data_add64d88db2d2c5e61c872895ab37406
#
_entry.id   add64d88db2d2c5e61c872895ab37406
#
_cell.length_a   1.000
_cell.length_b   1.000
_cell.length_c   1.000
_cell.angle_alpha   90.00
_cell.angle_beta   90.00
_cell.angle_gamma   90.00
#
_symmetry.space_group_name_H-M   'P 1'
#
loop_
_entity.id
_entity.type
_entity.pdbx_description
1 polymer ?
#
loop_
_entity_poly.entity_id
_entity_poly.type
_entity_poly.pdbx_seq_one_letter_code
_entity_poly.pdbx_strand_id
1 'polypeptide(L)'
;LMTHMRLGLAVGANDVELVLRGLPSMALRYAHQDASTRALVHWASARDEFDMVFHPALPNSPGHAAWKRDCSGAACLFSVVFKSQFTTAQVDSFCDALQLFQLGYSWAGPISLVVPYGQSACKHRAWPYEGSVVRFAVGLEGVADLQADIEQALMAIAV
;
A
#
# COMPACT_ATOMS: atom_id res chain seq x y z
N LEU A 1 -19.81 -10.54 31.17
CA LEU A 1 -19.29 -11.90 31.11
C LEU A 1 -20.23 -12.82 30.31
N MET A 2 -21.51 -12.89 30.63
CA MET A 2 -22.49 -13.79 29.97
C MET A 2 -22.66 -13.46 28.46
N THR A 3 -22.71 -12.19 28.10
CA THR A 3 -22.81 -11.76 26.69
C THR A 3 -21.58 -12.21 25.89
N HIS A 4 -20.39 -12.03 26.45
CA HIS A 4 -19.12 -12.44 25.85
C HIS A 4 -19.09 -13.96 25.59
N MET A 5 -19.48 -14.75 26.59
CA MET A 5 -19.54 -16.22 26.46
C MET A 5 -20.58 -16.66 25.42
N ARG A 6 -21.78 -16.03 25.40
CA ARG A 6 -22.87 -16.41 24.49
C ARG A 6 -22.57 -16.05 23.02
N LEU A 7 -21.81 -15.00 22.79
CA LEU A 7 -21.38 -14.57 21.45
C LEU A 7 -20.11 -15.25 20.96
N GLY A 8 -19.49 -16.12 21.77
CA GLY A 8 -18.25 -16.81 21.39
C GLY A 8 -17.06 -15.87 21.13
N LEU A 9 -17.01 -14.71 21.79
CA LEU A 9 -15.97 -13.68 21.61
C LEU A 9 -14.65 -14.05 22.31
N ALA A 10 -14.40 -15.32 22.55
CA ALA A 10 -13.15 -15.79 23.15
C ALA A 10 -12.04 -15.82 22.09
N VAL A 11 -10.83 -15.42 22.50
CA VAL A 11 -9.61 -15.53 21.70
C VAL A 11 -8.85 -16.79 22.13
N GLY A 12 -8.34 -17.57 21.17
CA GLY A 12 -7.52 -18.74 21.46
C GLY A 12 -6.19 -18.37 22.12
N ALA A 13 -5.67 -19.23 22.99
CA ALA A 13 -4.39 -18.98 23.66
C ALA A 13 -3.23 -18.83 22.67
N ASN A 14 -3.24 -19.56 21.57
CA ASN A 14 -2.24 -19.46 20.51
C ASN A 14 -2.28 -18.09 19.81
N ASP A 15 -3.48 -17.54 19.57
CA ASP A 15 -3.62 -16.22 18.96
C ASP A 15 -3.10 -15.13 19.89
N VAL A 16 -3.39 -15.26 21.20
CA VAL A 16 -2.86 -14.34 22.23
C VAL A 16 -1.32 -14.39 22.25
N GLU A 17 -0.74 -15.58 22.20
CA GLU A 17 0.73 -15.75 22.18
C GLU A 17 1.35 -15.07 20.96
N LEU A 18 0.78 -15.26 19.77
CA LEU A 18 1.27 -14.63 18.55
C LEU A 18 1.22 -13.09 18.62
N VAL A 19 0.14 -12.54 19.16
CA VAL A 19 0.01 -11.09 19.38
C VAL A 19 1.05 -10.61 20.39
N LEU A 20 1.24 -11.31 21.51
CA LEU A 20 2.24 -10.96 22.53
C LEU A 20 3.68 -10.98 21.98
N ARG A 21 3.99 -11.90 21.08
CA ARG A 21 5.28 -11.95 20.38
C ARG A 21 5.49 -10.77 19.42
N GLY A 22 4.44 -10.39 18.71
CA GLY A 22 4.49 -9.29 17.73
C GLY A 22 4.50 -7.89 18.35
N LEU A 23 3.85 -7.72 19.50
CA LEU A 23 3.60 -6.42 20.12
C LEU A 23 4.87 -5.64 20.51
N PRO A 24 5.92 -6.23 21.09
CA PRO A 24 7.14 -5.51 21.48
C PRO A 24 7.89 -4.86 20.31
N SER A 25 7.78 -5.42 19.08
CA SER A 25 8.44 -4.88 17.89
C SER A 25 7.51 -4.00 17.04
N MET A 26 6.24 -3.85 17.41
CA MET A 26 5.25 -3.16 16.60
C MET A 26 5.64 -1.70 16.31
N ALA A 27 6.08 -0.96 17.31
CA ALA A 27 6.47 0.45 17.15
C ALA A 27 7.67 0.60 16.19
N LEU A 28 8.64 -0.30 16.27
CA LEU A 28 9.82 -0.30 15.37
C LEU A 28 9.41 -0.61 13.93
N ARG A 29 8.59 -1.64 13.72
CA ARG A 29 8.08 -2.02 12.40
C ARG A 29 7.25 -0.89 11.78
N TYR A 30 6.34 -0.31 12.56
CA TYR A 30 5.51 0.81 12.12
C TYR A 30 6.37 2.01 11.68
N ALA A 31 7.33 2.42 12.50
CA ALA A 31 8.22 3.55 12.19
C ALA A 31 9.03 3.30 10.92
N HIS A 32 9.57 2.09 10.76
CA HIS A 32 10.30 1.70 9.55
C HIS A 32 9.41 1.76 8.30
N GLN A 33 8.23 1.13 8.36
CA GLN A 33 7.28 1.10 7.25
C GLN A 33 6.78 2.50 6.87
N ASP A 34 6.47 3.37 7.85
CA ASP A 34 6.05 4.76 7.59
C ASP A 34 7.16 5.55 6.89
N ALA A 35 8.41 5.41 7.35
CA ALA A 35 9.55 6.08 6.74
C ALA A 35 9.82 5.59 5.31
N SER A 36 9.84 4.27 5.09
CA SER A 36 10.04 3.66 3.77
C SER A 36 8.92 4.04 2.80
N THR A 37 7.67 4.01 3.26
CA THR A 37 6.51 4.40 2.44
C THR A 37 6.58 5.86 2.02
N ARG A 38 6.93 6.78 2.93
CA ARG A 38 7.10 8.20 2.59
C ARG A 38 8.18 8.42 1.55
N ALA A 39 9.30 7.71 1.64
CA ALA A 39 10.38 7.79 0.66
C ALA A 39 9.91 7.32 -0.72
N LEU A 40 9.24 6.16 -0.80
CA LEU A 40 8.66 5.64 -2.04
C LEU A 40 7.59 6.56 -2.63
N VAL A 41 6.70 7.10 -1.80
CA VAL A 41 5.66 8.04 -2.21
C VAL A 41 6.25 9.32 -2.80
N HIS A 42 7.30 9.87 -2.17
CA HIS A 42 7.98 11.06 -2.68
C HIS A 42 8.63 10.78 -4.03
N TRP A 43 9.33 9.66 -4.16
CA TRP A 43 9.91 9.22 -5.41
C TRP A 43 8.85 8.96 -6.49
N ALA A 44 7.78 8.21 -6.17
CA ALA A 44 6.69 7.90 -7.09
C ALA A 44 5.97 9.17 -7.60
N SER A 45 5.87 10.21 -6.76
CA SER A 45 5.25 11.48 -7.15
C SER A 45 6.03 12.26 -8.21
N ALA A 46 7.28 11.90 -8.46
CA ALA A 46 8.12 12.49 -9.51
C ALA A 46 8.15 11.63 -10.80
N ARG A 47 7.43 10.52 -10.85
CA ARG A 47 7.42 9.59 -11.98
C ARG A 47 6.38 9.99 -13.02
N ASP A 48 6.79 9.96 -14.28
CA ASP A 48 5.94 10.32 -15.42
C ASP A 48 4.89 9.25 -15.76
N GLU A 49 5.04 8.03 -15.29
CA GLU A 49 4.11 6.93 -15.54
C GLU A 49 2.81 7.08 -14.73
N PHE A 50 2.85 7.83 -13.62
CA PHE A 50 1.73 7.99 -12.71
C PHE A 50 1.02 9.34 -12.92
N ASP A 51 -0.30 9.30 -12.96
CA ASP A 51 -1.18 10.48 -13.00
C ASP A 51 -1.39 11.04 -11.59
N MET A 52 -1.52 10.16 -10.59
CA MET A 52 -1.71 10.53 -9.18
C MET A 52 -1.07 9.51 -8.24
N VAL A 53 -0.53 10.01 -7.14
CA VAL A 53 -0.09 9.21 -6.01
C VAL A 53 -0.95 9.55 -4.79
N PHE A 54 -1.61 8.56 -4.22
CA PHE A 54 -2.43 8.71 -3.00
C PHE A 54 -1.65 8.26 -1.78
N HIS A 55 -1.42 9.18 -0.88
CA HIS A 55 -0.91 8.90 0.45
C HIS A 55 -1.31 10.03 1.40
N PRO A 56 -1.81 9.76 2.60
CA PRO A 56 -2.38 10.80 3.46
C PRO A 56 -1.39 11.91 3.85
N ALA A 57 -0.09 11.63 3.86
CA ALA A 57 0.93 12.63 4.16
C ALA A 57 1.25 13.58 2.97
N LEU A 58 0.76 13.31 1.75
CA LEU A 58 0.91 14.22 0.61
C LEU A 58 -0.11 15.35 0.69
N PRO A 59 0.30 16.63 0.54
CA PRO A 59 -0.60 17.78 0.63
C PRO A 59 -1.74 17.78 -0.40
N ASN A 60 -1.50 17.20 -1.58
CA ASN A 60 -2.48 17.08 -2.66
C ASN A 60 -3.38 15.84 -2.54
N SER A 61 -3.15 14.98 -1.56
CA SER A 61 -3.98 13.78 -1.35
C SER A 61 -5.31 14.15 -0.70
N PRO A 62 -6.44 13.56 -1.15
CA PRO A 62 -7.73 13.77 -0.49
C PRO A 62 -7.65 13.41 1.00
N GLY A 63 -8.21 14.28 1.84
CA GLY A 63 -8.23 14.06 3.30
C GLY A 63 -6.92 14.41 4.04
N HIS A 64 -5.88 14.94 3.37
CA HIS A 64 -4.62 15.32 4.01
C HIS A 64 -4.82 16.23 5.24
N ALA A 65 -5.70 17.22 5.15
CA ALA A 65 -5.96 18.16 6.26
C ALA A 65 -6.51 17.44 7.51
N ALA A 66 -7.41 16.48 7.32
CA ALA A 66 -7.95 15.67 8.42
C ALA A 66 -6.87 14.74 8.99
N TRP A 67 -6.13 14.05 8.14
CA TRP A 67 -5.00 13.23 8.57
C TRP A 67 -3.96 14.03 9.36
N LYS A 68 -3.57 15.20 8.88
CA LYS A 68 -2.59 16.07 9.54
C LYS A 68 -3.05 16.56 10.91
N ARG A 69 -4.36 16.74 11.10
CA ARG A 69 -4.96 17.14 12.37
C ARG A 69 -5.02 15.98 13.36
N ASP A 70 -5.37 14.77 12.88
CA ASP A 70 -5.82 13.66 13.74
C ASP A 70 -4.77 12.54 13.88
N CYS A 71 -3.76 12.48 13.01
CA CYS A 71 -2.80 11.38 12.94
C CYS A 71 -1.36 11.86 13.06
N SER A 72 -0.50 11.04 13.68
CA SER A 72 0.94 11.27 13.78
C SER A 72 1.77 10.48 12.76
N GLY A 73 1.19 9.45 12.14
CA GLY A 73 1.83 8.58 11.14
C GLY A 73 0.87 8.18 10.04
N ALA A 74 1.38 7.60 8.95
CA ALA A 74 0.61 7.21 7.78
C ALA A 74 0.77 5.73 7.42
N ALA A 75 1.56 4.99 8.20
CA ALA A 75 1.83 3.56 8.04
C ALA A 75 2.39 3.18 6.64
N CYS A 76 1.95 2.04 6.10
CA CYS A 76 2.61 1.33 5.02
C CYS A 76 1.86 1.33 3.68
N LEU A 77 0.73 2.01 3.57
CA LEU A 77 -0.11 1.95 2.38
C LEU A 77 0.00 3.21 1.53
N PHE A 78 0.20 3.02 0.23
CA PHE A 78 -0.02 4.07 -0.76
C PHE A 78 -0.63 3.47 -2.03
N SER A 79 -1.16 4.30 -2.89
CA SER A 79 -1.66 3.87 -4.19
C SER A 79 -1.20 4.83 -5.28
N VAL A 80 -1.00 4.30 -6.47
CA VAL A 80 -0.74 5.08 -7.67
C VAL A 80 -1.88 4.89 -8.67
N VAL A 81 -2.16 5.92 -9.45
CA VAL A 81 -2.97 5.82 -10.66
C VAL A 81 -2.03 5.90 -11.84
N PHE A 82 -2.01 4.89 -12.67
CA PHE A 82 -1.27 4.95 -13.92
C PHE A 82 -1.92 5.95 -14.88
N LYS A 83 -1.14 6.61 -15.75
CA LYS A 83 -1.70 7.42 -16.82
C LYS A 83 -2.54 6.57 -17.76
N SER A 84 -3.56 7.17 -18.37
CA SER A 84 -4.53 6.48 -19.23
C SER A 84 -3.93 5.83 -20.49
N GLN A 85 -2.70 6.21 -20.87
CA GLN A 85 -1.96 5.58 -21.95
C GLN A 85 -1.57 4.12 -21.65
N PHE A 86 -1.49 3.72 -20.38
CA PHE A 86 -1.21 2.34 -19.99
C PHE A 86 -2.51 1.55 -19.92
N THR A 87 -2.60 0.50 -20.73
CA THR A 87 -3.72 -0.44 -20.70
C THR A 87 -3.74 -1.24 -19.41
N THR A 88 -4.90 -1.77 -19.03
CA THR A 88 -5.02 -2.68 -17.87
C THR A 88 -4.06 -3.86 -17.97
N ALA A 89 -3.90 -4.45 -19.17
CA ALA A 89 -2.98 -5.57 -19.39
C ALA A 89 -1.50 -5.17 -19.13
N GLN A 90 -1.08 -3.95 -19.49
CA GLN A 90 0.25 -3.48 -19.19
C GLN A 90 0.43 -3.27 -17.68
N VAL A 91 -0.59 -2.75 -16.98
CA VAL A 91 -0.53 -2.58 -15.51
C VAL A 91 -0.51 -3.94 -14.80
N ASP A 92 -1.24 -4.94 -15.30
CA ASP A 92 -1.16 -6.31 -14.79
C ASP A 92 0.25 -6.89 -15.03
N SER A 93 0.82 -6.71 -16.25
CA SER A 93 2.19 -7.13 -16.55
C SER A 93 3.24 -6.42 -15.69
N PHE A 94 3.03 -5.13 -15.34
CA PHE A 94 3.86 -4.43 -14.37
C PHE A 94 3.82 -5.12 -13.00
N CYS A 95 2.62 -5.45 -12.50
CA CYS A 95 2.47 -6.13 -11.22
C CYS A 95 3.11 -7.53 -11.23
N ASP A 96 3.00 -8.25 -12.34
CA ASP A 96 3.62 -9.59 -12.51
C ASP A 96 5.15 -9.53 -12.62
N ALA A 97 5.71 -8.41 -13.07
CA ALA A 97 7.15 -8.21 -13.19
C ALA A 97 7.84 -7.85 -11.86
N LEU A 98 7.08 -7.44 -10.84
CA LEU A 98 7.61 -7.15 -9.51
C LEU A 98 8.18 -8.42 -8.87
N GLN A 99 9.34 -8.30 -8.23
CA GLN A 99 10.07 -9.42 -7.61
C GLN A 99 9.99 -9.42 -6.09
N LEU A 100 9.94 -8.24 -5.47
CA LEU A 100 9.83 -8.07 -4.03
C LEU A 100 8.39 -7.86 -3.58
N PHE A 101 7.63 -7.04 -4.31
CA PHE A 101 6.20 -6.89 -4.06
C PHE A 101 5.44 -8.12 -4.55
N GLN A 102 4.81 -8.84 -3.64
CA GLN A 102 4.01 -10.01 -3.96
C GLN A 102 2.52 -9.63 -4.12
N LEU A 103 1.79 -10.34 -4.98
CA LEU A 103 0.34 -10.14 -5.11
C LEU A 103 -0.38 -10.55 -3.82
N GLY A 104 -1.13 -9.63 -3.22
CA GLY A 104 -1.86 -9.92 -1.99
C GLY A 104 -2.65 -8.75 -1.42
N TYR A 105 -3.83 -9.07 -0.86
CA TYR A 105 -4.76 -8.08 -0.31
C TYR A 105 -4.42 -7.61 1.11
N SER A 106 -3.53 -8.30 1.83
CA SER A 106 -3.13 -7.94 3.19
C SER A 106 -2.29 -6.65 3.23
N TRP A 107 -1.93 -6.20 4.42
CA TRP A 107 -1.03 -5.07 4.67
C TRP A 107 -0.39 -5.18 6.05
N ALA A 108 0.58 -4.31 6.32
CA ALA A 108 1.30 -4.19 7.59
C ALA A 108 2.07 -5.45 8.04
N GLY A 109 2.26 -6.40 7.12
CA GLY A 109 3.15 -7.54 7.31
C GLY A 109 4.62 -7.19 7.06
N PRO A 110 5.53 -8.15 7.26
CA PRO A 110 6.95 -7.95 6.99
C PRO A 110 7.31 -7.94 5.50
N ILE A 111 6.43 -8.46 4.64
CA ILE A 111 6.62 -8.61 3.20
C ILE A 111 5.80 -7.55 2.48
N SER A 112 6.40 -6.91 1.48
CA SER A 112 5.73 -5.94 0.61
C SER A 112 4.72 -6.61 -0.31
N LEU A 113 3.54 -5.99 -0.46
CA LEU A 113 2.45 -6.51 -1.26
C LEU A 113 1.95 -5.48 -2.27
N VAL A 114 1.40 -5.97 -3.38
CA VAL A 114 0.79 -5.17 -4.44
C VAL A 114 -0.59 -5.72 -4.82
N VAL A 115 -1.52 -4.83 -5.15
CA VAL A 115 -2.84 -5.18 -5.69
C VAL A 115 -3.20 -4.24 -6.83
N PRO A 116 -3.36 -4.72 -8.07
CA PRO A 116 -3.97 -3.95 -9.12
C PRO A 116 -5.50 -3.89 -8.95
N TYR A 117 -6.06 -2.71 -9.20
CA TYR A 117 -7.50 -2.49 -9.28
C TYR A 117 -7.83 -1.99 -10.68
N GLY A 118 -8.52 -2.80 -11.46
CA GLY A 118 -9.00 -2.39 -12.78
C GLY A 118 -9.98 -1.20 -12.68
N GLN A 119 -10.13 -0.47 -13.77
CA GLN A 119 -10.99 0.73 -13.86
C GLN A 119 -12.42 0.51 -13.33
N SER A 120 -12.96 -0.71 -13.43
CA SER A 120 -14.30 -1.06 -12.95
C SER A 120 -14.44 -1.05 -11.43
N ALA A 121 -13.37 -1.24 -10.68
CA ALA A 121 -13.41 -1.27 -9.21
C ALA A 121 -13.70 0.10 -8.58
N CYS A 122 -13.43 1.19 -9.29
CA CYS A 122 -13.55 2.56 -8.80
C CYS A 122 -14.82 3.29 -9.26
N LYS A 123 -15.72 2.62 -9.99
CA LYS A 123 -16.87 3.23 -10.68
C LYS A 123 -18.04 3.70 -9.80
N HIS A 124 -18.03 3.49 -8.49
CA HIS A 124 -19.17 3.78 -7.62
C HIS A 124 -19.33 5.24 -7.14
N ARG A 125 -18.41 6.14 -7.53
CA ARG A 125 -18.48 7.59 -7.27
C ARG A 125 -17.84 8.36 -8.41
N ALA A 126 -17.95 9.67 -8.42
CA ALA A 126 -17.24 10.54 -9.36
C ALA A 126 -15.71 10.36 -9.20
N TRP A 127 -15.19 9.29 -9.79
CA TRP A 127 -13.78 8.99 -9.85
C TRP A 127 -13.18 9.75 -11.04
N PRO A 128 -12.29 10.75 -10.81
CA PRO A 128 -11.84 11.65 -11.87
C PRO A 128 -10.72 11.09 -12.74
N TYR A 129 -10.20 9.91 -12.42
CA TYR A 129 -9.04 9.32 -13.10
C TYR A 129 -9.46 8.21 -14.06
N GLU A 130 -8.78 8.13 -15.22
CA GLU A 130 -9.06 7.13 -16.25
C GLU A 130 -8.15 5.91 -16.16
N GLY A 131 -7.01 6.03 -15.50
CA GLY A 131 -6.02 4.95 -15.39
C GLY A 131 -6.36 3.88 -14.35
N SER A 132 -5.67 2.76 -14.44
CA SER A 132 -5.73 1.69 -13.45
C SER A 132 -5.07 2.12 -12.13
N VAL A 133 -5.62 1.68 -11.02
CA VAL A 133 -5.08 1.95 -9.68
C VAL A 133 -4.26 0.74 -9.24
N VAL A 134 -3.08 0.99 -8.69
CA VAL A 134 -2.28 -0.04 -8.02
C VAL A 134 -2.03 0.38 -6.57
N ARG A 135 -2.39 -0.48 -5.63
CA ARG A 135 -2.13 -0.29 -4.21
C ARG A 135 -0.88 -1.06 -3.80
N PHE A 136 0.01 -0.37 -3.12
CA PHE A 136 1.21 -0.93 -2.49
C PHE A 136 1.03 -0.99 -0.98
N ALA A 137 1.48 -2.09 -0.38
CA ALA A 137 1.66 -2.23 1.07
C ALA A 137 3.14 -2.50 1.32
N VAL A 138 3.83 -1.55 1.93
CA VAL A 138 5.28 -1.60 2.14
C VAL A 138 5.60 -2.46 3.36
N GLY A 139 6.47 -3.45 3.18
CA GLY A 139 6.96 -4.35 4.21
C GLY A 139 8.16 -3.78 4.99
N LEU A 140 9.12 -4.65 5.28
CA LEU A 140 10.33 -4.33 6.03
C LEU A 140 11.61 -4.39 5.17
N GLU A 141 11.47 -4.59 3.88
CA GLU A 141 12.57 -4.60 2.91
C GLU A 141 13.21 -3.21 2.80
N GLY A 142 14.44 -3.17 2.30
CA GLY A 142 15.16 -1.92 2.06
C GLY A 142 14.45 -1.03 1.05
N VAL A 143 14.31 0.26 1.36
CA VAL A 143 13.60 1.21 0.48
C VAL A 143 14.23 1.33 -0.90
N ALA A 144 15.56 1.23 -0.99
CA ALA A 144 16.28 1.27 -2.27
C ALA A 144 15.98 0.04 -3.14
N ASP A 145 15.85 -1.12 -2.53
CA ASP A 145 15.52 -2.37 -3.22
C ASP A 145 14.07 -2.33 -3.73
N LEU A 146 13.14 -1.86 -2.90
CA LEU A 146 11.74 -1.68 -3.29
C LEU A 146 11.57 -0.66 -4.42
N GLN A 147 12.36 0.43 -4.39
CA GLN A 147 12.37 1.40 -5.47
C GLN A 147 12.90 0.77 -6.78
N ALA A 148 14.02 0.06 -6.71
CA ALA A 148 14.59 -0.63 -7.85
C ALA A 148 13.64 -1.69 -8.43
N ASP A 149 12.89 -2.37 -7.57
CA ASP A 149 11.88 -3.36 -7.98
C ASP A 149 10.75 -2.70 -8.78
N ILE A 150 10.25 -1.56 -8.33
CA ILE A 150 9.24 -0.80 -9.10
C ILE A 150 9.84 -0.27 -10.41
N GLU A 151 11.08 0.24 -10.39
CA GLU A 151 11.74 0.76 -11.60
C GLU A 151 11.92 -0.30 -12.69
N GLN A 152 12.41 -1.50 -12.32
CA GLN A 152 12.58 -2.58 -13.29
C GLN A 152 11.25 -3.07 -13.86
N ALA A 153 10.18 -3.10 -13.03
CA ALA A 153 8.85 -3.48 -13.48
C ALA A 153 8.24 -2.43 -14.43
N LEU A 154 8.49 -1.14 -14.20
CA LEU A 154 8.09 -0.06 -15.13
C LEU A 154 8.79 -0.18 -16.48
N MET A 155 10.07 -0.59 -16.52
CA MET A 155 10.79 -0.83 -17.78
C MET A 155 10.17 -1.97 -18.58
N ALA A 156 9.56 -2.96 -17.94
CA ALA A 156 8.91 -4.08 -18.63
C ALA A 156 7.66 -3.67 -19.43
N ILE A 157 7.06 -2.51 -19.11
CA ILE A 157 5.86 -1.99 -19.78
C ILE A 157 6.10 -0.69 -20.56
N ALA A 158 7.33 -0.16 -20.53
CA ALA A 158 7.72 0.98 -21.34
C ALA A 158 7.64 0.59 -22.82
N VAL A 159 6.93 1.41 -23.61
CA VAL A 159 6.77 1.24 -25.06
C VAL A 159 7.86 2.04 -25.78
#